data_75a45c3d47b6e6f2f35e455df0e2d497
#
_entry.id   75a45c3d47b6e6f2f35e455df0e2d497
#
_cell.length_a   1.000
_cell.length_b   1.000
_cell.length_c   1.000
_cell.angle_alpha   90.00
_cell.angle_beta   90.00
_cell.angle_gamma   90.00
#
_symmetry.space_group_name_H-M   'P 1'
#
loop_
_entity.id
_entity.type
_entity.pdbx_description
1 polymer ?
#
loop_
_entity_poly.entity_id
_entity_poly.type
_entity_poly.pdbx_seq_one_letter_code
_entity_poly.pdbx_strand_id
1 'polypeptide(L)'
;MARLTALIEEPTSLPYFRAKVAQEKLIEASGIPYTIIRSTQFLEFLDSIAASGTDGSMVRISPGLFQPIAADDVAAILADVALAAPRNGVVEIAGPERAPFNEIVARYLKALGDPREVVSDPEARYWGGRVDEHSLVPLAEARLGRISFDEWFRRSQAAA
;
A
#
# COMPACT_ATOMS: atom_id res chain seq x y z
N MET A 1 16.60 -10.49 10.55
CA MET A 1 15.26 -10.94 10.11
C MET A 1 14.58 -9.77 9.42
N ALA A 2 14.14 -9.91 8.17
CA ALA A 2 13.40 -8.88 7.43
C ALA A 2 11.91 -9.20 7.47
N ARG A 3 11.07 -8.19 7.61
CA ARG A 3 9.62 -8.35 7.68
C ARG A 3 8.88 -7.20 7.03
N LEU A 4 7.77 -7.51 6.36
CA LEU A 4 6.89 -6.57 5.68
C LEU A 4 5.67 -6.22 6.55
N THR A 5 5.37 -4.93 6.70
CA THR A 5 4.21 -4.39 7.43
C THR A 5 3.60 -3.24 6.65
N ALA A 6 2.28 -3.04 6.72
CA ALA A 6 1.60 -1.93 6.08
C ALA A 6 1.76 -0.63 6.88
N LEU A 7 1.86 0.50 6.16
CA LEU A 7 1.89 1.85 6.74
C LEU A 7 0.48 2.24 7.18
N ILE A 8 0.21 2.24 8.49
CA ILE A 8 -0.91 2.96 9.12
C ILE A 8 -0.50 3.23 10.57
N GLU A 9 -0.32 4.48 10.94
CA GLU A 9 0.24 4.87 12.24
C GLU A 9 -0.75 4.90 13.41
N GLU A 10 -2.03 5.12 13.18
CA GLU A 10 -2.97 5.12 14.29
C GLU A 10 -3.40 3.70 14.64
N PRO A 11 -3.52 3.37 15.94
CA PRO A 11 -4.13 2.13 16.38
C PRO A 11 -5.61 2.19 16.02
N THR A 12 -5.85 2.05 14.75
CA THR A 12 -7.19 1.96 14.22
C THR A 12 -7.88 0.83 14.94
N SER A 13 -9.17 0.97 15.11
CA SER A 13 -10.08 -0.05 15.63
C SER A 13 -9.96 -1.39 14.87
N LEU A 14 -9.16 -1.48 13.81
CA LEU A 14 -9.00 -2.67 12.98
C LEU A 14 -8.05 -3.68 13.64
N PRO A 15 -8.52 -4.89 13.94
CA PRO A 15 -7.73 -5.94 14.60
C PRO A 15 -6.43 -6.26 13.86
N TYR A 16 -6.42 -6.17 12.53
CA TYR A 16 -5.26 -6.43 11.69
C TYR A 16 -4.07 -5.50 12.02
N PHE A 17 -4.30 -4.19 12.07
CA PHE A 17 -3.21 -3.23 12.34
C PHE A 17 -2.71 -3.32 13.78
N ARG A 18 -3.61 -3.55 14.73
CA ARG A 18 -3.23 -3.83 16.11
C ARG A 18 -2.30 -5.06 16.22
N ALA A 19 -2.62 -6.13 15.49
CA ALA A 19 -1.78 -7.31 15.44
C ALA A 19 -0.41 -7.02 14.80
N LYS A 20 -0.35 -6.17 13.76
CA LYS A 20 0.93 -5.75 13.14
C LYS A 20 1.80 -4.96 14.10
N VAL A 21 1.23 -3.97 14.79
CA VAL A 21 1.96 -3.19 15.81
C VAL A 21 2.46 -4.07 16.95
N ALA A 22 1.62 -4.98 17.46
CA ALA A 22 2.04 -5.92 18.50
C ALA A 22 3.20 -6.80 18.04
N GLN A 23 3.17 -7.24 16.79
CA GLN A 23 4.20 -8.05 16.17
C GLN A 23 5.54 -7.30 16.02
N GLU A 24 5.51 -6.02 15.62
CA GLU A 24 6.71 -5.17 15.57
C GLU A 24 7.33 -5.02 16.97
N LYS A 25 6.54 -4.72 17.99
CA LYS A 25 7.00 -4.62 19.38
C LYS A 25 7.67 -5.91 19.88
N LEU A 26 7.14 -7.08 19.50
CA LEU A 26 7.76 -8.37 19.86
C LEU A 26 9.12 -8.57 19.17
N ILE A 27 9.25 -8.13 17.91
CA ILE A 27 10.52 -8.19 17.18
C ILE A 27 11.53 -7.24 17.83
N GLU A 28 11.14 -6.01 18.12
CA GLU A 28 12.01 -5.02 18.79
C GLU A 28 12.50 -5.50 20.16
N ALA A 29 11.62 -6.13 20.94
CA ALA A 29 11.94 -6.66 22.27
C ALA A 29 12.71 -7.98 22.27
N SER A 30 12.88 -8.64 21.12
CA SER A 30 13.45 -9.98 21.02
C SER A 30 14.96 -10.06 21.29
N GLY A 31 15.68 -8.94 21.18
CA GLY A 31 17.14 -8.90 21.23
C GLY A 31 17.82 -9.49 19.98
N ILE A 32 17.06 -9.97 18.99
CA ILE A 32 17.58 -10.51 17.73
C ILE A 32 17.79 -9.37 16.75
N PRO A 33 18.94 -9.24 16.07
CA PRO A 33 19.15 -8.23 15.05
C PRO A 33 18.08 -8.29 13.96
N TYR A 34 17.45 -7.15 13.64
CA TYR A 34 16.28 -7.09 12.75
C TYR A 34 16.31 -5.90 11.78
N THR A 35 15.49 -5.98 10.75
CA THR A 35 15.01 -4.86 9.95
C THR A 35 13.53 -5.07 9.66
N ILE A 36 12.69 -4.12 10.05
CA ILE A 36 11.26 -4.11 9.73
C ILE A 36 11.09 -3.31 8.45
N ILE A 37 10.40 -3.88 7.46
CA ILE A 37 10.01 -3.16 6.25
C ILE A 37 8.53 -2.86 6.36
N ARG A 38 8.16 -1.57 6.33
CA ARG A 38 6.81 -1.09 6.18
C ARG A 38 6.57 -0.69 4.73
N SER A 39 5.58 -1.28 4.10
CA SER A 39 5.23 -1.02 2.71
C SER A 39 3.90 -0.28 2.61
N THR A 40 3.80 0.62 1.64
CA THR A 40 2.49 1.09 1.16
C THR A 40 1.72 -0.06 0.51
N GLN A 41 0.47 0.19 0.14
CA GLN A 41 -0.41 -0.81 -0.47
C GLN A 41 0.13 -1.26 -1.83
N PHE A 42 -0.21 -2.49 -2.22
CA PHE A 42 0.25 -3.05 -3.48
C PHE A 42 -0.70 -2.68 -4.63
N LEU A 43 -0.14 -2.42 -5.80
CA LEU A 43 -0.90 -2.22 -7.02
C LEU A 43 -1.81 -3.41 -7.34
N GLU A 44 -1.40 -4.62 -6.98
CA GLU A 44 -2.13 -5.87 -7.13
C GLU A 44 -3.46 -5.92 -6.37
N PHE A 45 -3.69 -5.00 -5.41
CA PHE A 45 -4.95 -4.91 -4.69
C PHE A 45 -5.96 -3.94 -5.30
N LEU A 46 -5.63 -3.26 -6.40
CA LEU A 46 -6.51 -2.25 -7.00
C LEU A 46 -7.88 -2.82 -7.40
N ASP A 47 -7.96 -4.05 -7.87
CA ASP A 47 -9.23 -4.71 -8.17
C ASP A 47 -10.10 -4.90 -6.91
N SER A 48 -9.51 -5.44 -5.85
CA SER A 48 -10.21 -5.63 -4.57
C SER A 48 -10.60 -4.30 -3.91
N ILE A 49 -9.78 -3.26 -4.10
CA ILE A 49 -10.06 -1.90 -3.63
C ILE A 49 -11.28 -1.34 -4.37
N ALA A 50 -11.28 -1.41 -5.70
CA ALA A 50 -12.42 -0.97 -6.50
C ALA A 50 -13.69 -1.73 -6.15
N ALA A 51 -13.59 -3.06 -6.00
CA ALA A 51 -14.72 -3.91 -5.59
C ALA A 51 -15.28 -3.49 -4.22
N SER A 52 -14.42 -3.20 -3.24
CA SER A 52 -14.84 -2.81 -1.89
C SER A 52 -15.55 -1.45 -1.81
N GLY A 53 -15.22 -0.53 -2.73
CA GLY A 53 -15.84 0.80 -2.84
C GLY A 53 -17.09 0.84 -3.75
N THR A 54 -17.46 -0.30 -4.37
CA THR A 54 -18.54 -0.34 -5.36
C THR A 54 -19.91 -0.22 -4.71
N ASP A 55 -20.71 0.72 -5.25
CA ASP A 55 -22.10 0.93 -4.93
C ASP A 55 -22.87 1.13 -6.26
N GLY A 56 -23.49 0.07 -6.75
CA GLY A 56 -24.13 0.04 -8.07
C GLY A 56 -23.13 0.28 -9.21
N SER A 57 -23.33 1.36 -9.98
CA SER A 57 -22.42 1.77 -11.07
C SER A 57 -21.31 2.73 -10.64
N MET A 58 -21.23 3.05 -9.36
CA MET A 58 -20.22 3.96 -8.79
C MET A 58 -19.22 3.21 -7.93
N VAL A 59 -18.00 3.75 -7.85
CA VAL A 59 -16.95 3.31 -6.93
C VAL A 59 -16.56 4.50 -6.06
N ARG A 60 -16.91 4.45 -4.77
CA ARG A 60 -16.64 5.54 -3.81
C ARG A 60 -15.26 5.37 -3.20
N ILE A 61 -14.39 6.33 -3.43
CA ILE A 61 -12.99 6.30 -2.96
C ILE A 61 -12.64 7.65 -2.30
N SER A 62 -11.90 7.58 -1.19
CA SER A 62 -11.37 8.77 -0.52
C SER A 62 -10.44 9.58 -1.44
N PRO A 63 -10.44 10.92 -1.35
CA PRO A 63 -9.47 11.77 -2.04
C PRO A 63 -8.09 11.82 -1.37
N GLY A 64 -7.88 11.14 -0.23
CA GLY A 64 -6.60 11.09 0.47
C GLY A 64 -5.45 10.63 -0.43
N LEU A 65 -4.21 10.93 -0.05
CA LEU A 65 -3.05 10.54 -0.86
C LEU A 65 -2.81 9.03 -0.81
N PHE A 66 -2.40 8.49 -1.94
CA PHE A 66 -2.11 7.08 -2.17
C PHE A 66 -0.81 6.91 -2.95
N GLN A 67 0.06 6.01 -2.52
CA GLN A 67 1.36 5.78 -3.15
C GLN A 67 1.64 4.27 -3.27
N PRO A 68 0.87 3.55 -4.09
CA PRO A 68 0.96 2.09 -4.17
C PRO A 68 2.26 1.63 -4.80
N ILE A 69 2.71 0.44 -4.42
CA ILE A 69 3.94 -0.19 -4.88
C ILE A 69 3.63 -1.52 -5.59
N ALA A 70 4.38 -1.87 -6.63
CA ALA A 70 4.28 -3.19 -7.26
C ALA A 70 4.89 -4.28 -6.34
N ALA A 71 4.26 -5.45 -6.29
CA ALA A 71 4.75 -6.58 -5.49
C ALA A 71 6.16 -7.03 -5.90
N ASP A 72 6.52 -6.94 -7.18
CA ASP A 72 7.86 -7.23 -7.69
C ASP A 72 8.93 -6.30 -7.09
N ASP A 73 8.62 -4.99 -6.96
CA ASP A 73 9.52 -4.03 -6.30
C ASP A 73 9.68 -4.36 -4.81
N VAL A 74 8.60 -4.75 -4.15
CA VAL A 74 8.65 -5.19 -2.74
C VAL A 74 9.55 -6.42 -2.60
N ALA A 75 9.40 -7.41 -3.47
CA ALA A 75 10.22 -8.62 -3.46
C ALA A 75 11.71 -8.30 -3.68
N ALA A 76 12.02 -7.42 -4.64
CA ALA A 76 13.39 -7.00 -4.91
C ALA A 76 14.02 -6.25 -3.72
N ILE A 77 13.27 -5.30 -3.13
CA ILE A 77 13.75 -4.55 -1.96
C ILE A 77 13.92 -5.48 -0.75
N LEU A 78 13.00 -6.43 -0.55
CA LEU A 78 13.08 -7.39 0.54
C LEU A 78 14.31 -8.30 0.41
N ALA A 79 14.64 -8.74 -0.81
CA ALA A 79 15.85 -9.52 -1.08
C ALA A 79 17.12 -8.73 -0.74
N ASP A 80 17.21 -7.46 -1.18
CA ASP A 80 18.33 -6.59 -0.84
C ASP A 80 18.50 -6.41 0.67
N VAL A 81 17.41 -6.15 1.39
CA VAL A 81 17.42 -5.96 2.85
C VAL A 81 17.78 -7.24 3.58
N ALA A 82 17.34 -8.40 3.07
CA ALA A 82 17.66 -9.70 3.69
C ALA A 82 19.14 -10.06 3.59
N LEU A 83 19.84 -9.56 2.57
CA LEU A 83 21.27 -9.76 2.36
C LEU A 83 22.13 -8.69 3.03
N ALA A 84 21.54 -7.59 3.47
CA ALA A 84 22.26 -6.50 4.14
C ALA A 84 22.40 -6.73 5.64
N ALA A 85 23.30 -5.96 6.29
CA ALA A 85 23.39 -5.93 7.73
C ALA A 85 22.08 -5.43 8.37
N PRO A 86 21.61 -6.01 9.49
CA PRO A 86 20.43 -5.58 10.20
C PRO A 86 20.51 -4.11 10.62
N ARG A 87 19.45 -3.35 10.41
CA ARG A 87 19.37 -1.93 10.78
C ARG A 87 18.92 -1.69 12.22
N ASN A 88 18.33 -2.71 12.85
CA ASN A 88 17.65 -2.62 14.16
C ASN A 88 16.63 -1.45 14.18
N GLY A 89 15.85 -1.37 13.12
CA GLY A 89 14.89 -0.29 12.91
C GLY A 89 13.97 -0.56 11.73
N VAL A 90 13.18 0.47 11.39
CA VAL A 90 12.17 0.44 10.32
C VAL A 90 12.74 1.03 9.03
N VAL A 91 12.38 0.45 7.90
CA VAL A 91 12.57 0.98 6.54
C VAL A 91 11.20 1.10 5.89
N GLU A 92 10.82 2.29 5.50
CA GLU A 92 9.59 2.51 4.71
C GLU A 92 9.88 2.33 3.23
N ILE A 93 8.94 1.69 2.52
CA ILE A 93 9.00 1.51 1.07
C ILE A 93 7.69 1.90 0.43
N ALA A 94 7.75 2.51 -0.76
CA ALA A 94 6.58 2.96 -1.50
C ALA A 94 6.82 2.87 -3.00
N GLY A 95 5.75 2.93 -3.79
CA GLY A 95 5.86 3.07 -5.24
C GLY A 95 6.39 4.44 -5.66
N PRO A 96 6.77 4.60 -6.93
CA PRO A 96 7.34 5.84 -7.45
C PRO A 96 6.31 6.96 -7.62
N GLU A 97 5.02 6.62 -7.71
CA GLU A 97 3.95 7.56 -8.01
C GLU A 97 3.07 7.81 -6.77
N ARG A 98 2.90 9.09 -6.41
CA ARG A 98 1.97 9.56 -5.36
C ARG A 98 0.90 10.42 -6.02
N ALA A 99 -0.37 10.07 -5.81
CA ALA A 99 -1.52 10.82 -6.31
C ALA A 99 -2.74 10.63 -5.42
N PRO A 100 -3.85 11.39 -5.61
CA PRO A 100 -5.12 11.12 -4.94
C PRO A 100 -5.60 9.69 -5.19
N PHE A 101 -6.12 9.05 -4.14
CA PHE A 101 -6.50 7.64 -4.19
C PHE A 101 -7.61 7.37 -5.22
N ASN A 102 -8.63 8.24 -5.26
CA ASN A 102 -9.69 8.17 -6.25
C ASN A 102 -9.16 8.29 -7.70
N GLU A 103 -8.10 9.08 -7.95
CA GLU A 103 -7.51 9.23 -9.28
C GLU A 103 -6.78 7.96 -9.73
N ILE A 104 -6.04 7.32 -8.84
CA ILE A 104 -5.34 6.06 -9.17
C ILE A 104 -6.34 4.95 -9.47
N VAL A 105 -7.43 4.84 -8.66
CA VAL A 105 -8.49 3.86 -8.93
C VAL A 105 -9.24 4.17 -10.23
N ALA A 106 -9.53 5.44 -10.52
CA ALA A 106 -10.15 5.84 -11.77
C ALA A 106 -9.26 5.49 -12.99
N ARG A 107 -7.96 5.75 -12.90
CA ARG A 107 -6.98 5.35 -13.93
C ARG A 107 -6.98 3.84 -14.14
N TYR A 108 -7.05 3.06 -13.07
CA TYR A 108 -7.11 1.59 -13.13
C TYR A 108 -8.37 1.09 -13.85
N LEU A 109 -9.56 1.55 -13.44
CA LEU A 109 -10.83 1.16 -14.07
C LEU A 109 -10.87 1.58 -15.55
N LYS A 110 -10.40 2.78 -15.85
CA LYS A 110 -10.29 3.25 -17.25
C LYS A 110 -9.37 2.36 -18.09
N ALA A 111 -8.24 1.93 -17.54
CA ALA A 111 -7.29 1.06 -18.24
C ALA A 111 -7.86 -0.35 -18.49
N LEU A 112 -8.77 -0.83 -17.62
CA LEU A 112 -9.53 -2.07 -17.82
C LEU A 112 -10.69 -1.93 -18.81
N GLY A 113 -11.09 -0.71 -19.19
CA GLY A 113 -12.34 -0.47 -19.91
C GLY A 113 -13.61 -0.68 -19.05
N ASP A 114 -13.47 -0.62 -17.72
CA ASP A 114 -14.58 -0.76 -16.78
C ASP A 114 -15.47 0.49 -16.81
N PRO A 115 -16.79 0.34 -17.01
CA PRO A 115 -17.71 1.48 -17.16
C PRO A 115 -18.08 2.17 -15.84
N ARG A 116 -17.69 1.65 -14.68
CA ARG A 116 -18.02 2.23 -13.38
C ARG A 116 -17.36 3.60 -13.21
N GLU A 117 -18.11 4.55 -12.66
CA GLU A 117 -17.62 5.88 -12.34
C GLU A 117 -16.99 5.92 -10.94
N VAL A 118 -15.76 6.46 -10.83
CA VAL A 118 -15.13 6.69 -9.53
C VAL A 118 -15.55 8.03 -8.98
N VAL A 119 -16.17 8.02 -7.80
CA VAL A 119 -16.64 9.20 -7.08
C VAL A 119 -15.73 9.47 -5.90
N SER A 120 -15.22 10.70 -5.82
CA SER A 120 -14.47 11.19 -4.67
C SER A 120 -15.40 11.34 -3.46
N ASP A 121 -15.16 10.57 -2.41
CA ASP A 121 -15.97 10.59 -1.19
C ASP A 121 -15.05 10.65 0.04
N PRO A 122 -14.97 11.80 0.75
CA PRO A 122 -14.16 11.94 1.96
C PRO A 122 -14.57 11.01 3.11
N GLU A 123 -15.80 10.49 3.10
CA GLU A 123 -16.29 9.52 4.10
C GLU A 123 -16.07 8.07 3.68
N ALA A 124 -15.58 7.82 2.45
CA ALA A 124 -15.26 6.48 2.00
C ALA A 124 -14.18 5.85 2.90
N ARG A 125 -14.39 4.58 3.23
CA ARG A 125 -13.52 3.84 4.13
C ARG A 125 -12.67 2.84 3.36
N TYR A 126 -11.42 2.73 3.78
CA TYR A 126 -10.51 1.71 3.29
C TYR A 126 -10.46 0.56 4.31
N TRP A 127 -11.04 -0.59 3.95
CA TRP A 127 -11.17 -1.75 4.84
C TRP A 127 -11.75 -1.40 6.23
N GLY A 128 -12.72 -0.49 6.24
CA GLY A 128 -13.39 -0.03 7.46
C GLY A 128 -12.71 1.12 8.20
N GLY A 129 -11.47 1.48 7.86
CA GLY A 129 -10.75 2.63 8.40
C GLY A 129 -11.02 3.92 7.62
N ARG A 130 -10.98 5.07 8.29
CA ARG A 130 -10.92 6.37 7.62
C ARG A 130 -9.55 6.55 6.95
N VAL A 131 -9.54 7.24 5.82
CA VAL A 131 -8.33 7.59 5.08
C VAL A 131 -8.24 9.11 5.01
N ASP A 132 -7.13 9.64 5.49
CA ASP A 132 -6.74 11.04 5.35
C ASP A 132 -5.57 11.20 4.36
N GLU A 133 -5.00 12.40 4.31
CA GLU A 133 -3.89 12.73 3.39
C GLU A 133 -2.62 11.91 3.63
N HIS A 134 -2.45 11.33 4.82
CA HIS A 134 -1.21 10.66 5.23
C HIS A 134 -1.36 9.17 5.47
N SER A 135 -2.60 8.66 5.48
CA SER A 135 -2.88 7.27 5.88
C SER A 135 -2.28 6.21 4.95
N LEU A 136 -2.08 6.52 3.66
CA LEU A 136 -1.68 5.55 2.64
C LEU A 136 -0.40 5.95 1.88
N VAL A 137 0.42 6.79 2.51
CA VAL A 137 1.71 7.26 1.99
C VAL A 137 2.78 7.19 3.09
N PRO A 138 4.07 7.14 2.75
CA PRO A 138 5.14 7.22 3.75
C PRO A 138 5.09 8.53 4.52
N LEU A 139 5.37 8.48 5.82
CA LEU A 139 5.45 9.65 6.69
C LEU A 139 6.86 10.22 6.78
N ALA A 140 7.86 9.42 6.44
CA ALA A 140 9.26 9.79 6.39
C ALA A 140 9.86 9.50 5.01
N GLU A 141 11.18 9.62 4.90
CA GLU A 141 11.90 9.22 3.70
C GLU A 141 11.73 7.71 3.46
N ALA A 142 11.18 7.36 2.29
CA ALA A 142 10.96 5.98 1.89
C ALA A 142 11.89 5.57 0.74
N ARG A 143 12.29 4.31 0.72
CA ARG A 143 12.90 3.70 -0.45
C ARG A 143 11.82 3.46 -1.50
N LEU A 144 11.95 4.10 -2.66
CA LEU A 144 10.96 3.98 -3.74
C LEU A 144 11.22 2.75 -4.61
N GLY A 145 10.12 2.09 -5.01
CA GLY A 145 10.11 1.15 -6.11
C GLY A 145 10.40 1.84 -7.46
N ARG A 146 10.54 1.05 -8.50
CA ARG A 146 10.87 1.53 -9.86
C ARG A 146 9.73 1.33 -10.85
N ILE A 147 8.83 0.41 -10.56
CA ILE A 147 7.73 0.02 -11.44
C ILE A 147 6.61 1.04 -11.29
N SER A 148 6.37 1.84 -12.35
CA SER A 148 5.23 2.76 -12.41
C SER A 148 3.91 2.01 -12.56
N PHE A 149 2.77 2.70 -12.34
CA PHE A 149 1.45 2.14 -12.59
C PHE A 149 1.31 1.59 -14.02
N ASP A 150 1.74 2.35 -15.04
CA ASP A 150 1.60 1.94 -16.45
C ASP A 150 2.46 0.71 -16.78
N GLU A 151 3.67 0.65 -16.24
CA GLU A 151 4.54 -0.50 -16.38
C GLU A 151 3.95 -1.75 -15.72
N TRP A 152 3.48 -1.61 -14.49
CA TRP A 152 2.82 -2.68 -13.76
C TRP A 152 1.57 -3.18 -14.49
N PHE A 153 0.70 -2.27 -14.92
CA PHE A 153 -0.54 -2.63 -15.62
C PHE A 153 -0.25 -3.38 -16.92
N ARG A 154 0.70 -2.90 -17.73
CA ARG A 154 1.10 -3.59 -18.96
C ARG A 154 1.62 -5.01 -18.69
N ARG A 155 2.42 -5.21 -17.65
CA ARG A 155 2.92 -6.54 -17.25
C ARG A 155 1.79 -7.46 -16.79
N SER A 156 0.85 -6.95 -15.99
CA SER A 156 -0.28 -7.74 -15.50
C SER A 156 -1.17 -8.25 -16.64
N GLN A 157 -1.37 -7.45 -17.70
CA GLN A 157 -2.14 -7.86 -18.87
C GLN A 157 -1.39 -8.90 -19.75
N ALA A 158 -0.09 -8.89 -19.74
CA ALA A 158 0.71 -9.86 -20.50
C ALA A 158 0.80 -11.25 -19.81
N ALA A 159 0.50 -11.31 -18.52
CA ALA A 159 0.53 -12.54 -17.70
C ALA A 159 -0.84 -13.22 -17.55
N ALA A 160 -1.92 -12.58 -18.00
CA ALA A 160 -3.31 -13.08 -17.96
C ALA A 160 -3.66 -13.86 -19.22
#